data_c77ca57b365feae361c53afcc383a62c
#
_entry.id   c77ca57b365feae361c53afcc383a62c
#
_cell.length_a   1.000
_cell.length_b   1.000
_cell.length_c   1.000
_cell.angle_alpha   90.00
_cell.angle_beta   90.00
_cell.angle_gamma   90.00
#
_symmetry.space_group_name_H-M   'P 1'
#
loop_
_entity.id
_entity.type
_entity.pdbx_description
1 polymer ?
#
loop_
_entity_poly.entity_id
_entity_poly.type
_entity_poly.pdbx_seq_one_letter_code
_entity_poly.pdbx_strand_id
1 'polypeptide(L)'
;MELQNGRPENVNDRLDKEIRVYDFLDKLSVTYQRVDHEAAMTMEACEEIDRTLGDDTAICKNLFLCNRQETNFYLLLMPGDKPFKTKDLSAQIGSARLSFAKPEYMEKYLDITPGSVSVLGLMNDHEKKVQLLIDEDVLKD
;
A
#
# COMPACT_ATOMS: atom_id res chain seq x y z
N MET A 1 15.72 -11.45 11.06
CA MET A 1 14.78 -10.35 10.69
C MET A 1 14.53 -9.49 11.90
N GLU A 2 14.77 -8.21 11.81
CA GLU A 2 14.69 -7.26 12.92
C GLU A 2 13.98 -5.98 12.52
N LEU A 3 13.29 -5.35 13.48
CA LEU A 3 12.79 -3.99 13.32
C LEU A 3 13.98 -3.02 13.37
N GLN A 4 14.02 -2.12 12.39
CA GLN A 4 15.06 -1.10 12.29
C GLN A 4 14.41 0.28 12.20
N ASN A 5 15.09 1.29 12.72
CA ASN A 5 14.57 2.65 12.74
C ASN A 5 15.03 3.40 11.50
N GLY A 6 14.09 4.01 10.80
CA GLY A 6 14.38 4.88 9.69
C GLY A 6 14.95 4.17 8.48
N ARG A 7 15.62 4.97 7.63
CA ARG A 7 16.18 4.48 6.37
C ARG A 7 17.50 3.70 6.61
N PRO A 8 17.87 2.78 5.67
CA PRO A 8 19.16 2.09 5.76
C PRO A 8 20.32 3.08 5.63
N GLU A 9 21.43 2.79 6.31
CA GLU A 9 22.65 3.59 6.18
C GLU A 9 23.23 3.50 4.77
N ASN A 10 23.17 2.31 4.16
CA ASN A 10 23.66 2.07 2.81
C ASN A 10 22.50 1.72 1.89
N VAL A 11 22.30 2.52 0.84
CA VAL A 11 21.21 2.34 -0.11
C VAL A 11 21.68 1.86 -1.49
N ASN A 12 22.97 1.52 -1.64
CA ASN A 12 23.55 1.15 -2.94
C ASN A 12 22.87 -0.07 -3.58
N ASP A 13 22.42 -1.02 -2.77
CA ASP A 13 21.77 -2.25 -3.24
C ASP A 13 20.23 -2.15 -3.28
N ARG A 14 19.70 -0.95 -3.08
CA ARG A 14 18.25 -0.74 -3.02
C ARG A 14 17.69 -0.26 -4.35
N LEU A 15 16.43 -0.61 -4.62
CA LEU A 15 15.74 -0.13 -5.81
C LEU A 15 15.51 1.39 -5.73
N ASP A 16 15.52 2.06 -6.88
CA ASP A 16 15.28 3.51 -6.92
C ASP A 16 13.94 3.88 -6.29
N LYS A 17 12.90 3.10 -6.51
CA LYS A 17 11.59 3.37 -5.92
C LYS A 17 11.57 3.21 -4.41
N GLU A 18 12.38 2.32 -3.87
CA GLU A 18 12.55 2.18 -2.42
C GLU A 18 13.24 3.42 -1.85
N ILE A 19 14.30 3.88 -2.47
CA ILE A 19 15.02 5.08 -2.05
C ILE A 19 14.11 6.30 -2.09
N ARG A 20 13.28 6.44 -3.12
CA ARG A 20 12.31 7.54 -3.22
C ARG A 20 11.32 7.54 -2.05
N VAL A 21 10.91 6.38 -1.56
CA VAL A 21 10.05 6.27 -0.39
C VAL A 21 10.76 6.81 0.85
N TYR A 22 12.01 6.44 1.08
CA TYR A 22 12.77 6.94 2.21
C TYR A 22 12.93 8.47 2.13
N ASP A 23 13.27 8.98 0.95
CA ASP A 23 13.41 10.43 0.74
C ASP A 23 12.10 11.16 1.02
N PHE A 24 10.98 10.60 0.59
CA PHE A 24 9.66 11.19 0.81
C PHE A 24 9.29 11.23 2.29
N LEU A 25 9.52 10.14 3.02
CA LEU A 25 9.23 10.07 4.44
C LEU A 25 10.12 11.04 5.24
N ASP A 26 11.40 11.15 4.87
CA ASP A 26 12.33 12.09 5.49
C ASP A 26 11.91 13.53 5.23
N LYS A 27 11.44 13.83 4.03
CA LYS A 27 10.91 15.15 3.67
C LYS A 27 9.71 15.55 4.50
N LEU A 28 8.86 14.57 4.85
CA LEU A 28 7.69 14.80 5.68
C LEU A 28 8.01 14.81 7.19
N SER A 29 9.26 14.53 7.55
CA SER A 29 9.70 14.42 8.94
C SER A 29 8.95 13.36 9.73
N VAL A 30 8.58 12.26 9.07
CA VAL A 30 7.87 11.13 9.68
C VAL A 30 8.88 10.17 10.29
N THR A 31 8.65 9.81 11.56
CA THR A 31 9.42 8.75 12.21
C THR A 31 8.80 7.40 11.86
N TYR A 32 9.61 6.44 11.45
CA TYR A 32 9.12 5.13 11.03
C TYR A 32 10.11 4.02 11.36
N GLN A 33 9.59 2.81 11.38
CA GLN A 33 10.39 1.60 11.49
C GLN A 33 10.22 0.77 10.22
N ARG A 34 11.21 -0.05 9.92
CA ARG A 34 11.16 -0.93 8.75
C ARG A 34 11.62 -2.34 9.11
N VAL A 35 11.16 -3.28 8.30
CA VAL A 35 11.64 -4.65 8.30
C VAL A 35 12.11 -4.97 6.88
N ASP A 36 13.36 -5.37 6.74
CA ASP A 36 13.91 -5.78 5.45
C ASP A 36 13.73 -7.29 5.30
N HIS A 37 13.16 -7.70 4.17
CA HIS A 37 12.91 -9.12 3.89
C HIS A 37 12.92 -9.35 2.39
N GLU A 38 13.08 -10.61 2.00
CA GLU A 38 12.91 -11.00 0.61
C GLU A 38 11.42 -11.02 0.25
N ALA A 39 11.10 -11.08 -1.05
CA ALA A 39 9.72 -11.13 -1.49
C ALA A 39 8.96 -12.25 -0.77
N ALA A 40 7.87 -11.87 -0.07
CA ALA A 40 7.08 -12.80 0.74
C ALA A 40 6.08 -13.53 -0.15
N MET A 41 6.49 -14.68 -0.70
CA MET A 41 5.68 -15.47 -1.63
C MET A 41 4.84 -16.55 -0.94
N THR A 42 5.01 -16.73 0.37
CA THR A 42 4.28 -17.73 1.15
C THR A 42 3.61 -17.12 2.36
N MET A 43 2.60 -17.78 2.88
CA MET A 43 1.94 -17.36 4.12
C MET A 43 2.89 -17.45 5.32
N GLU A 44 3.78 -18.44 5.32
CA GLU A 44 4.76 -18.59 6.39
C GLU A 44 5.73 -17.40 6.46
N ALA A 45 6.18 -16.93 5.29
CA ALA A 45 7.05 -15.75 5.22
C ALA A 45 6.32 -14.50 5.73
N CYS A 46 5.04 -14.34 5.37
CA CYS A 46 4.23 -13.22 5.86
C CYS A 46 4.03 -13.29 7.37
N GLU A 47 3.79 -14.47 7.93
CA GLU A 47 3.63 -14.66 9.37
C GLU A 47 4.91 -14.29 10.13
N GLU A 48 6.08 -14.63 9.59
CA GLU A 48 7.35 -14.27 10.19
C GLU A 48 7.53 -12.76 10.24
N ILE A 49 7.16 -12.07 9.16
CA ILE A 49 7.20 -10.59 9.10
C ILE A 49 6.26 -10.01 10.16
N ASP A 50 5.05 -10.53 10.26
CA ASP A 50 4.05 -10.05 11.22
C ASP A 50 4.54 -10.22 12.65
N ARG A 51 5.17 -11.35 12.98
CA ARG A 51 5.75 -11.58 14.30
C ARG A 51 6.87 -10.59 14.61
N THR A 52 7.68 -10.26 13.61
CA THR A 52 8.77 -9.28 13.77
C THR A 52 8.23 -7.88 14.06
N LEU A 53 7.11 -7.52 13.44
CA LEU A 53 6.46 -6.22 13.65
C LEU A 53 5.84 -6.09 15.04
N GLY A 54 5.42 -7.20 15.65
CA GLY A 54 4.91 -7.22 17.00
C GLY A 54 3.41 -6.98 17.11
N ASP A 55 2.88 -7.15 18.35
CA ASP A 55 1.45 -7.10 18.63
C ASP A 55 0.86 -5.68 18.53
N ASP A 56 1.70 -4.66 18.68
CA ASP A 56 1.26 -3.26 18.61
C ASP A 56 1.08 -2.76 17.19
N THR A 57 1.38 -3.59 16.19
CA THR A 57 1.28 -3.22 14.79
C THR A 57 0.05 -3.86 14.16
N ALA A 58 -0.84 -3.04 13.63
CA ALA A 58 -1.99 -3.50 12.86
C ALA A 58 -1.62 -3.61 11.39
N ILE A 59 -1.96 -4.74 10.78
CA ILE A 59 -1.69 -4.96 9.36
C ILE A 59 -2.88 -4.46 8.55
N CYS A 60 -2.60 -3.63 7.57
CA CYS A 60 -3.60 -3.13 6.64
C CYS A 60 -3.43 -3.78 5.27
N LYS A 61 -4.52 -3.86 4.52
CA LYS A 61 -4.44 -4.25 3.11
C LYS A 61 -4.76 -3.06 2.24
N ASN A 62 -4.13 -3.04 1.07
CA ASN A 62 -4.25 -1.98 0.09
C ASN A 62 -4.82 -2.58 -1.19
N LEU A 63 -5.93 -2.03 -1.66
CA LEU A 63 -6.63 -2.54 -2.83
C LEU A 63 -6.70 -1.46 -3.90
N PHE A 64 -6.22 -1.77 -5.11
CA PHE A 64 -6.25 -0.83 -6.21
C PHE A 64 -7.38 -1.19 -7.16
N LEU A 65 -8.34 -0.28 -7.28
CA LEU A 65 -9.62 -0.51 -7.94
C LEU A 65 -9.87 0.53 -9.02
N CYS A 66 -10.73 0.19 -9.96
CA CYS A 66 -11.18 1.14 -10.99
C CYS A 66 -12.63 0.86 -11.39
N ASN A 67 -13.24 1.86 -12.05
CA ASN A 67 -14.54 1.69 -12.65
C ASN A 67 -14.42 0.87 -13.95
N ARG A 68 -15.57 0.48 -14.52
CA ARG A 68 -15.60 -0.35 -15.73
C ARG A 68 -14.91 0.32 -16.92
N GLN A 69 -15.03 1.65 -17.03
CA GLN A 69 -14.47 2.42 -18.12
C GLN A 69 -12.97 2.68 -17.97
N GLU A 70 -12.39 2.31 -16.84
CA GLU A 70 -10.97 2.54 -16.53
C GLU A 70 -10.60 4.03 -16.59
N THR A 71 -11.54 4.88 -16.15
CA THR A 71 -11.35 6.33 -16.09
C THR A 71 -11.17 6.86 -14.69
N ASN A 72 -11.68 6.16 -13.68
CA ASN A 72 -11.57 6.53 -12.27
C ASN A 72 -10.88 5.42 -11.51
N PHE A 73 -9.82 5.79 -10.77
CA PHE A 73 -9.01 4.84 -10.00
C PHE A 73 -9.07 5.16 -8.52
N TYR A 74 -9.07 4.12 -7.70
CA TYR A 74 -9.19 4.23 -6.26
C TYR A 74 -8.17 3.33 -5.57
N LEU A 75 -7.52 3.85 -4.54
CA LEU A 75 -6.66 3.06 -3.66
C LEU A 75 -7.34 3.02 -2.29
N LEU A 76 -7.79 1.83 -1.88
CA LEU A 76 -8.45 1.62 -0.61
C LEU A 76 -7.49 1.05 0.41
N LEU A 77 -7.35 1.75 1.54
CA LEU A 77 -6.62 1.27 2.71
C LEU A 77 -7.63 0.79 3.74
N MET A 78 -7.55 -0.46 4.16
CA MET A 78 -8.50 -1.04 5.12
C MET A 78 -7.81 -2.06 6.01
N PRO A 79 -8.43 -2.44 7.17
CA PRO A 79 -7.85 -3.47 8.03
C PRO A 79 -7.65 -4.79 7.28
N GLY A 80 -6.52 -5.44 7.53
CA GLY A 80 -6.16 -6.66 6.79
C GLY A 80 -7.10 -7.84 7.01
N ASP A 81 -7.72 -7.92 8.17
CA ASP A 81 -8.64 -9.00 8.54
C ASP A 81 -10.11 -8.71 8.20
N LYS A 82 -10.42 -7.51 7.72
CA LYS A 82 -11.80 -7.12 7.40
C LYS A 82 -12.18 -7.62 6.02
N PRO A 83 -13.34 -8.30 5.87
CA PRO A 83 -13.79 -8.74 4.54
C PRO A 83 -14.06 -7.55 3.61
N PHE A 84 -13.77 -7.74 2.32
CA PHE A 84 -13.99 -6.73 1.31
C PHE A 84 -14.88 -7.27 0.19
N LYS A 85 -15.87 -6.46 -0.22
CA LYS A 85 -16.73 -6.76 -1.38
C LYS A 85 -16.83 -5.51 -2.24
N THR A 86 -16.52 -5.64 -3.53
CA THR A 86 -16.60 -4.53 -4.48
C THR A 86 -18.00 -3.91 -4.54
N LYS A 87 -19.03 -4.73 -4.40
CA LYS A 87 -20.42 -4.28 -4.39
C LYS A 87 -20.68 -3.27 -3.27
N ASP A 88 -20.21 -3.57 -2.07
CA ASP A 88 -20.43 -2.70 -0.92
C ASP A 88 -19.72 -1.36 -1.09
N LEU A 89 -18.47 -1.37 -1.54
CA LEU A 89 -17.73 -0.15 -1.77
C LEU A 89 -18.35 0.68 -2.89
N SER A 90 -18.75 0.05 -3.98
CA SER A 90 -19.37 0.74 -5.11
C SER A 90 -20.63 1.50 -4.66
N ALA A 91 -21.44 0.89 -3.80
CA ALA A 91 -22.63 1.53 -3.24
C ALA A 91 -22.28 2.72 -2.35
N GLN A 92 -21.27 2.57 -1.49
CA GLN A 92 -20.85 3.63 -0.56
C GLN A 92 -20.36 4.88 -1.25
N ILE A 93 -19.58 4.74 -2.33
CA ILE A 93 -19.02 5.89 -3.03
C ILE A 93 -19.89 6.39 -4.18
N GLY A 94 -21.05 5.75 -4.40
CA GLY A 94 -21.97 6.13 -5.47
C GLY A 94 -21.42 5.85 -6.87
N SER A 95 -20.56 4.86 -6.99
CA SER A 95 -19.95 4.47 -8.26
C SER A 95 -20.71 3.33 -8.93
N ALA A 96 -20.58 3.22 -10.25
CA ALA A 96 -20.91 1.99 -10.95
C ALA A 96 -19.96 0.87 -10.45
N ARG A 97 -20.23 -0.36 -10.86
CA ARG A 97 -19.47 -1.54 -10.40
C ARG A 97 -17.96 -1.35 -10.53
N LEU A 98 -17.25 -1.52 -9.42
CA LEU A 98 -15.80 -1.47 -9.38
C LEU A 98 -15.21 -2.87 -9.61
N SER A 99 -13.97 -2.88 -10.09
CA SER A 99 -13.16 -4.10 -10.23
C SER A 99 -11.72 -3.77 -9.84
N PHE A 100 -10.92 -4.81 -9.65
CA PHE A 100 -9.49 -4.60 -9.41
C PHE A 100 -8.83 -4.05 -10.68
N ALA A 101 -8.02 -3.01 -10.53
CA ALA A 101 -7.32 -2.40 -11.65
C ALA A 101 -6.22 -3.32 -12.16
N LYS A 102 -5.96 -3.26 -13.47
CA LYS A 102 -4.94 -4.10 -14.12
C LYS A 102 -3.53 -3.71 -13.66
N PRO A 103 -2.59 -4.66 -13.67
CA PRO A 103 -1.19 -4.36 -13.30
C PRO A 103 -0.56 -3.21 -14.07
N GLU A 104 -0.92 -3.02 -15.34
CA GLU A 104 -0.38 -1.92 -16.17
C GLU A 104 -0.71 -0.55 -15.59
N TYR A 105 -1.89 -0.38 -15.01
CA TYR A 105 -2.28 0.88 -14.36
C TYR A 105 -1.59 1.06 -13.02
N MET A 106 -1.37 -0.04 -12.31
CA MET A 106 -0.64 -0.03 -11.05
C MET A 106 0.79 0.48 -11.25
N GLU A 107 1.46 0.01 -12.29
CA GLU A 107 2.80 0.47 -12.63
C GLU A 107 2.78 1.92 -13.13
N LYS A 108 1.81 2.25 -13.97
CA LYS A 108 1.71 3.58 -14.58
C LYS A 108 1.47 4.69 -13.56
N TYR A 109 0.54 4.48 -12.63
CA TYR A 109 0.13 5.52 -11.68
C TYR A 109 0.86 5.46 -10.35
N LEU A 110 1.18 4.27 -9.88
CA LEU A 110 1.75 4.07 -8.54
C LEU A 110 3.21 3.66 -8.55
N ASP A 111 3.73 3.23 -9.70
CA ASP A 111 5.08 2.65 -9.83
C ASP A 111 5.26 1.45 -8.88
N ILE A 112 4.26 0.58 -8.85
CA ILE A 112 4.21 -0.59 -7.98
C ILE A 112 3.85 -1.82 -8.82
N THR A 113 4.42 -2.97 -8.46
CA THR A 113 4.06 -4.27 -9.04
C THR A 113 2.99 -4.96 -8.19
N PRO A 114 2.19 -5.90 -8.80
CA PRO A 114 1.20 -6.66 -8.03
C PRO A 114 1.79 -7.36 -6.81
N GLY A 115 1.06 -7.33 -5.71
CA GLY A 115 1.52 -7.87 -4.44
C GLY A 115 2.23 -6.88 -3.53
N SER A 116 2.54 -5.68 -4.03
CA SER A 116 3.28 -4.65 -3.29
C SER A 116 2.50 -3.35 -3.13
N VAL A 117 1.19 -3.36 -3.37
CA VAL A 117 0.37 -2.14 -3.35
C VAL A 117 0.46 -1.44 -2.00
N SER A 118 0.72 -0.15 -2.03
CA SER A 118 0.90 0.69 -0.85
C SER A 118 0.40 2.10 -1.11
N VAL A 119 -0.09 2.75 -0.06
CA VAL A 119 -0.46 4.18 -0.11
C VAL A 119 0.74 5.05 -0.48
N LEU A 120 1.96 4.60 -0.22
CA LEU A 120 3.17 5.31 -0.60
C LEU A 120 3.32 5.44 -2.11
N GLY A 121 2.67 4.58 -2.90
CA GLY A 121 2.64 4.70 -4.35
C GLY A 121 1.97 5.99 -4.83
N LEU A 122 1.12 6.61 -4.01
CA LEU A 122 0.45 7.85 -4.36
C LEU A 122 1.43 9.01 -4.59
N MET A 123 2.63 8.92 -4.04
CA MET A 123 3.66 9.94 -4.28
C MET A 123 4.08 10.00 -5.75
N ASN A 124 3.84 8.93 -6.52
CA ASN A 124 4.16 8.83 -7.94
C ASN A 124 2.99 9.29 -8.83
N ASP A 125 1.80 9.51 -8.26
CA ASP A 125 0.61 9.92 -9.00
C ASP A 125 0.56 11.45 -9.12
N HIS A 126 1.43 12.00 -9.96
CA HIS A 126 1.58 13.45 -10.11
C HIS A 126 0.35 14.11 -10.74
N GLU A 127 -0.41 13.38 -11.54
CA GLU A 127 -1.63 13.87 -12.17
C GLU A 127 -2.88 13.72 -11.29
N LYS A 128 -2.74 13.13 -10.12
CA LYS A 128 -3.82 12.87 -9.16
C LYS A 128 -4.97 12.07 -9.77
N LYS A 129 -4.60 11.00 -10.48
CA LYS A 129 -5.55 10.10 -11.12
C LYS A 129 -6.18 9.11 -10.15
N VAL A 130 -5.51 8.84 -9.03
CA VAL A 130 -5.94 7.85 -8.05
C VAL A 130 -6.49 8.55 -6.82
N GLN A 131 -7.73 8.23 -6.44
CA GLN A 131 -8.36 8.75 -5.22
C GLN A 131 -8.07 7.80 -4.07
N LEU A 132 -7.55 8.34 -2.97
CA LEU A 132 -7.33 7.56 -1.76
C LEU A 132 -8.65 7.42 -1.00
N LEU A 133 -8.98 6.18 -0.65
CA LEU A 133 -10.11 5.86 0.23
C LEU A 133 -9.55 5.17 1.47
N ILE A 134 -9.97 5.61 2.64
CA ILE A 134 -9.51 5.04 3.91
C ILE A 134 -10.73 4.52 4.67
N ASP A 135 -10.70 3.24 5.03
CA ASP A 135 -11.71 2.66 5.91
C ASP A 135 -11.57 3.32 7.29
N GLU A 136 -12.68 3.78 7.85
CA GLU A 136 -12.65 4.49 9.14
C GLU A 136 -12.06 3.67 10.28
N ASP A 137 -12.14 2.34 10.19
CA ASP A 137 -11.57 1.45 11.22
C ASP A 137 -10.04 1.53 11.28
N VAL A 138 -9.38 1.92 10.19
CA VAL A 138 -7.93 2.16 10.17
C VAL A 138 -7.56 3.34 11.06
N LEU A 139 -8.45 4.31 11.18
CA LEU A 139 -8.20 5.56 11.89
C LEU A 139 -8.56 5.50 13.39
N LYS A 140 -9.06 4.36 13.87
CA LYS A 140 -9.50 4.21 15.27
C LYS A 140 -8.38 3.91 16.26
N ASP A 141 -7.19 3.59 15.81
CA ASP A 141 -6.03 3.25 16.65
C ASP A 141 -5.11 4.44 16.89
#